data_2b05c36c8d5dcee324588f905a79c76e
#
_entry.id   2b05c36c8d5dcee324588f905a79c76e
#
_cell.length_a   1.000
_cell.length_b   1.000
_cell.length_c   1.000
_cell.angle_alpha   90.00
_cell.angle_beta   90.00
_cell.angle_gamma   90.00
#
_symmetry.space_group_name_H-M   'P 1'
#
loop_
_entity.id
_entity.type
_entity.pdbx_description
1 polymer ?
#
loop_
_entity_poly.entity_id
_entity_poly.type
_entity_poly.pdbx_seq_one_letter_code
_entity_poly.pdbx_strand_id
1 'polypeptide(L)'
;LSNFLLMGEGDKNEGVDTKDKTQEDLFESIIGAVVIDSKWNYEEIEKVIVKMLNLDYFLSNIQSFLEEKEDYQCLVRMWLQKENIYSKKLFSFNNEDKNKIIATIRISDEECHGEGDSQEKAKKDCFNKAYKIIKKGKTL
;
A
#
# COMPACT_ATOMS: atom_id res chain seq x y z
N LEU A 1 3.27 -11.27 -18.50
CA LEU A 1 3.51 -10.32 -19.60
C LEU A 1 4.92 -10.46 -20.19
N SER A 2 5.94 -10.74 -19.37
CA SER A 2 7.35 -10.89 -19.78
C SER A 2 7.56 -11.84 -20.99
N ASN A 3 6.75 -12.89 -21.12
CA ASN A 3 6.83 -13.84 -22.22
C ASN A 3 6.58 -13.21 -23.62
N PHE A 4 6.06 -12.00 -23.67
CA PHE A 4 5.82 -11.25 -24.91
C PHE A 4 6.88 -10.19 -25.20
N LEU A 5 7.86 -10.01 -24.31
CA LEU A 5 8.97 -9.09 -24.54
C LEU A 5 9.96 -9.66 -25.54
N LEU A 6 10.29 -8.88 -26.56
CA LEU A 6 11.40 -9.15 -27.46
C LEU A 6 12.67 -8.57 -26.83
N MET A 7 13.53 -9.44 -26.34
CA MET A 7 14.76 -9.05 -25.65
C MET A 7 16.00 -9.62 -26.33
N GLY A 8 17.10 -8.87 -26.24
CA GLY A 8 18.42 -9.38 -26.59
C GLY A 8 18.91 -10.47 -25.62
N GLU A 9 19.91 -11.26 -26.04
CA GLU A 9 20.47 -12.31 -25.19
C GLU A 9 21.10 -11.76 -23.89
N GLY A 10 21.72 -10.57 -23.95
CA GLY A 10 22.28 -9.91 -22.77
C GLY A 10 21.22 -9.61 -21.72
N ASP A 11 20.10 -9.01 -22.13
CA ASP A 11 19.00 -8.67 -21.24
C ASP A 11 18.35 -9.89 -20.61
N LYS A 12 18.24 -11.00 -21.36
CA LYS A 12 17.73 -12.28 -20.85
C LYS A 12 18.64 -12.86 -19.78
N ASN A 13 19.96 -12.80 -20.01
CA ASN A 13 20.96 -13.30 -19.05
C ASN A 13 20.96 -12.47 -17.75
N GLU A 14 20.64 -11.18 -17.84
CA GLU A 14 20.53 -10.28 -16.70
C GLU A 14 19.15 -10.31 -16.00
N GLY A 15 18.21 -11.11 -16.50
CA GLY A 15 16.85 -11.20 -15.97
C GLY A 15 16.10 -9.86 -15.99
N VAL A 16 16.32 -9.06 -17.05
CA VAL A 16 15.71 -7.71 -17.17
C VAL A 16 14.19 -7.79 -17.18
N ASP A 17 13.62 -8.84 -17.75
CA ASP A 17 12.18 -9.09 -17.85
C ASP A 17 11.49 -9.28 -16.48
N THR A 18 12.24 -9.63 -15.44
CA THR A 18 11.73 -9.86 -14.08
C THR A 18 11.88 -8.65 -13.17
N LYS A 19 12.56 -7.59 -13.62
CA LYS A 19 12.75 -6.36 -12.86
C LYS A 19 11.43 -5.58 -12.78
N ASP A 20 11.10 -5.07 -11.59
CA ASP A 20 9.85 -4.32 -11.35
C ASP A 20 9.67 -3.17 -12.36
N LYS A 21 10.75 -2.41 -12.61
CA LYS A 21 10.71 -1.30 -13.58
C LYS A 21 10.35 -1.75 -14.98
N THR A 22 10.88 -2.89 -15.45
CA THR A 22 10.57 -3.43 -16.78
C THR A 22 9.10 -3.86 -16.88
N GLN A 23 8.56 -4.44 -15.80
CA GLN A 23 7.15 -4.84 -15.73
C GLN A 23 6.22 -3.61 -15.72
N GLU A 24 6.60 -2.56 -15.01
CA GLU A 24 5.90 -1.26 -14.97
C GLU A 24 5.87 -0.64 -16.37
N ASP A 25 7.03 -0.48 -17.03
CA ASP A 25 7.14 0.10 -18.36
C ASP A 25 6.36 -0.71 -19.42
N LEU A 26 6.36 -2.04 -19.29
CA LEU A 26 5.58 -2.92 -20.17
C LEU A 26 4.07 -2.71 -19.97
N PHE A 27 3.62 -2.63 -18.72
CA PHE A 27 2.22 -2.35 -18.41
C PHE A 27 1.79 -1.00 -18.98
N GLU A 28 2.56 0.07 -18.74
CA GLU A 28 2.30 1.42 -19.26
C GLU A 28 2.23 1.43 -20.79
N SER A 29 3.15 0.71 -21.45
CA SER A 29 3.18 0.62 -22.90
C SER A 29 1.94 -0.04 -23.50
N ILE A 30 1.44 -1.11 -22.85
CA ILE A 30 0.21 -1.80 -23.27
C ILE A 30 -0.99 -0.88 -23.08
N ILE A 31 -1.10 -0.21 -21.94
CA ILE A 31 -2.21 0.72 -21.71
C ILE A 31 -2.14 1.89 -22.72
N GLY A 32 -0.96 2.44 -22.97
CA GLY A 32 -0.78 3.47 -24.00
C GLY A 32 -1.26 3.02 -25.38
N ALA A 33 -0.95 1.80 -25.79
CA ALA A 33 -1.42 1.23 -27.06
C ALA A 33 -2.96 1.09 -27.09
N VAL A 34 -3.57 0.60 -26.01
CA VAL A 34 -5.03 0.49 -25.88
C VAL A 34 -5.72 1.85 -25.94
N VAL A 35 -5.15 2.87 -25.29
CA VAL A 35 -5.67 4.26 -25.33
C VAL A 35 -5.70 4.78 -26.76
N ILE A 36 -4.64 4.56 -27.53
CA ILE A 36 -4.55 5.03 -28.91
C ILE A 36 -5.51 4.24 -29.82
N ASP A 37 -5.52 2.91 -29.70
CA ASP A 37 -6.34 2.02 -30.53
C ASP A 37 -7.84 2.24 -30.31
N SER A 38 -8.25 2.37 -29.04
CA SER A 38 -9.63 2.64 -28.65
C SER A 38 -10.09 4.08 -28.90
N LYS A 39 -9.22 4.96 -29.39
CA LYS A 39 -9.50 6.39 -29.57
C LYS A 39 -10.01 7.07 -28.30
N TRP A 40 -9.37 6.77 -27.16
CA TRP A 40 -9.73 7.30 -25.84
C TRP A 40 -11.09 6.82 -25.31
N ASN A 41 -11.50 5.62 -25.68
CA ASN A 41 -12.70 5.00 -25.11
C ASN A 41 -12.41 4.52 -23.68
N TYR A 42 -12.86 5.31 -22.68
CA TYR A 42 -12.59 5.04 -21.27
C TYR A 42 -13.14 3.70 -20.78
N GLU A 43 -14.29 3.24 -21.32
CA GLU A 43 -14.87 1.95 -20.92
C GLU A 43 -13.99 0.77 -21.37
N GLU A 44 -13.41 0.85 -22.55
CA GLU A 44 -12.49 -0.18 -23.07
C GLU A 44 -11.18 -0.19 -22.30
N ILE A 45 -10.64 1.00 -22.03
CA ILE A 45 -9.40 1.18 -21.25
C ILE A 45 -9.58 0.60 -19.85
N GLU A 46 -10.68 0.95 -19.16
CA GLU A 46 -11.01 0.44 -17.83
C GLU A 46 -11.10 -1.09 -17.81
N LYS A 47 -11.82 -1.70 -18.76
CA LYS A 47 -11.94 -3.16 -18.86
C LYS A 47 -10.60 -3.85 -19.00
N VAL A 48 -9.68 -3.27 -19.80
CA VAL A 48 -8.33 -3.82 -19.98
C VAL A 48 -7.53 -3.71 -18.68
N ILE A 49 -7.54 -2.55 -18.02
CA ILE A 49 -6.83 -2.32 -16.75
C ILE A 49 -7.33 -3.29 -15.68
N VAL A 50 -8.64 -3.37 -15.47
CA VAL A 50 -9.27 -4.27 -14.48
C VAL A 50 -8.84 -5.72 -14.71
N LYS A 51 -8.86 -6.15 -15.99
CA LYS A 51 -8.48 -7.52 -16.37
C LYS A 51 -6.98 -7.77 -16.20
N MET A 52 -6.12 -6.83 -16.61
CA MET A 52 -4.66 -6.98 -16.52
C MET A 52 -4.17 -7.02 -15.07
N LEU A 53 -4.71 -6.16 -14.22
CA LEU A 53 -4.33 -6.07 -12.80
C LEU A 53 -5.06 -7.09 -11.93
N ASN A 54 -6.03 -7.84 -12.49
CA ASN A 54 -6.90 -8.73 -11.70
C ASN A 54 -7.45 -8.02 -10.45
N LEU A 55 -8.01 -6.80 -10.67
CA LEU A 55 -8.40 -5.90 -9.59
C LEU A 55 -9.41 -6.53 -8.63
N ASP A 56 -10.33 -7.35 -9.11
CA ASP A 56 -11.31 -8.03 -8.28
C ASP A 56 -10.64 -8.95 -7.26
N TYR A 57 -9.63 -9.70 -7.70
CA TYR A 57 -8.84 -10.55 -6.80
C TYR A 57 -8.04 -9.70 -5.81
N PHE A 58 -7.38 -8.64 -6.27
CA PHE A 58 -6.60 -7.74 -5.43
C PHE A 58 -7.48 -7.08 -4.36
N LEU A 59 -8.62 -6.50 -4.74
CA LEU A 59 -9.54 -5.83 -3.81
C LEU A 59 -10.13 -6.80 -2.79
N SER A 60 -10.43 -8.03 -3.21
CA SER A 60 -10.94 -9.06 -2.31
C SER A 60 -9.90 -9.54 -1.29
N ASN A 61 -8.61 -9.41 -1.59
CA ASN A 61 -7.51 -9.90 -0.78
C ASN A 61 -6.60 -8.80 -0.22
N ILE A 62 -6.99 -7.52 -0.40
CA ILE A 62 -6.13 -6.38 -0.06
C ILE A 62 -5.66 -6.41 1.40
N GLN A 63 -6.52 -6.82 2.33
CA GLN A 63 -6.15 -6.90 3.74
C GLN A 63 -5.02 -7.91 3.97
N SER A 64 -5.16 -9.12 3.42
CA SER A 64 -4.14 -10.18 3.53
C SER A 64 -2.82 -9.76 2.88
N PHE A 65 -2.90 -9.10 1.72
CA PHE A 65 -1.73 -8.58 1.02
C PHE A 65 -0.98 -7.52 1.84
N LEU A 66 -1.70 -6.57 2.44
CA LEU A 66 -1.11 -5.54 3.28
C LEU A 66 -0.53 -6.11 4.59
N GLU A 67 -1.16 -7.14 5.15
CA GLU A 67 -0.63 -7.87 6.31
C GLU A 67 0.70 -8.57 5.97
N GLU A 68 0.78 -9.22 4.81
CA GLU A 68 2.01 -9.88 4.32
C GLU A 68 3.14 -8.86 4.09
N LYS A 69 2.81 -7.67 3.58
CA LYS A 69 3.78 -6.57 3.39
C LYS A 69 4.06 -5.78 4.65
N GLU A 70 3.43 -6.12 5.78
CA GLU A 70 3.52 -5.38 7.05
C GLU A 70 3.17 -3.88 6.92
N ASP A 71 2.30 -3.54 5.97
CA ASP A 71 1.84 -2.16 5.78
C ASP A 71 0.73 -1.80 6.78
N TYR A 72 1.10 -1.80 8.05
CA TYR A 72 0.19 -1.47 9.14
C TYR A 72 -0.34 -0.04 9.09
N GLN A 73 0.39 0.88 8.46
CA GLN A 73 -0.06 2.25 8.24
C GLN A 73 -1.31 2.27 7.35
N CYS A 74 -1.26 1.56 6.22
CA CYS A 74 -2.39 1.47 5.30
C CYS A 74 -3.58 0.78 5.98
N LEU A 75 -3.36 -0.35 6.66
CA LEU A 75 -4.39 -1.11 7.37
C LEU A 75 -5.11 -0.28 8.44
N VAL A 76 -4.37 0.45 9.28
CA VAL A 76 -4.97 1.33 10.30
C VAL A 76 -5.75 2.48 9.67
N ARG A 77 -5.25 3.09 8.58
CA ARG A 77 -5.96 4.16 7.88
C ARG A 77 -7.26 3.67 7.24
N MET A 78 -7.26 2.50 6.62
CA MET A 78 -8.46 1.87 6.07
C MET A 78 -9.50 1.60 7.16
N TRP A 79 -9.07 1.11 8.32
CA TRP A 79 -9.96 0.90 9.47
C TRP A 79 -10.55 2.21 9.98
N LEU A 80 -9.74 3.25 10.20
CA LEU A 80 -10.19 4.58 10.62
C LEU A 80 -11.22 5.16 9.65
N GLN A 81 -11.01 5.01 8.36
CA GLN A 81 -11.93 5.44 7.32
C GLN A 81 -13.25 4.68 7.38
N LYS A 82 -13.21 3.35 7.58
CA LYS A 82 -14.39 2.50 7.72
C LYS A 82 -15.24 2.89 8.95
N GLU A 83 -14.58 3.20 10.06
CA GLU A 83 -15.24 3.64 11.29
C GLU A 83 -15.64 5.12 11.25
N ASN A 84 -15.45 5.83 10.13
CA ASN A 84 -15.71 7.26 9.96
C ASN A 84 -14.99 8.16 10.99
N ILE A 85 -13.82 7.73 11.44
CA ILE A 85 -12.98 8.49 12.36
C ILE A 85 -12.08 9.41 11.55
N TYR A 86 -12.51 10.65 11.40
CA TYR A 86 -11.74 11.68 10.70
C TYR A 86 -11.07 12.62 11.70
N SER A 87 -9.74 12.58 11.76
CA SER A 87 -8.97 13.56 12.52
C SER A 87 -8.03 14.32 11.59
N LYS A 88 -8.10 15.67 11.65
CA LYS A 88 -7.12 16.54 10.96
C LYS A 88 -5.70 16.31 11.49
N LYS A 89 -5.58 15.84 12.72
CA LYS A 89 -4.32 15.57 13.41
C LYS A 89 -4.37 14.15 13.98
N LEU A 90 -3.93 13.18 13.17
CA LEU A 90 -3.98 11.78 13.53
C LEU A 90 -3.01 11.44 14.68
N PHE A 91 -1.89 12.15 14.78
CA PHE A 91 -0.87 11.93 15.80
C PHE A 91 -0.65 13.16 16.67
N SER A 92 -0.46 12.94 17.97
CA SER A 92 0.26 13.85 18.86
C SER A 92 1.68 13.34 19.11
N PHE A 93 2.62 14.26 19.29
CA PHE A 93 4.02 13.93 19.56
C PHE A 93 4.47 14.54 20.88
N ASN A 94 5.18 13.74 21.65
CA ASN A 94 5.87 14.19 22.85
C ASN A 94 7.35 13.83 22.75
N ASN A 95 8.23 14.76 23.14
CA ASN A 95 9.67 14.54 23.22
C ASN A 95 10.01 14.38 24.71
N GLU A 96 10.19 13.15 25.16
CA GLU A 96 10.58 12.89 26.56
C GLU A 96 12.07 13.18 26.80
N ASP A 97 12.90 12.86 25.79
CA ASP A 97 14.34 13.10 25.80
C ASP A 97 14.84 13.52 24.41
N LYS A 98 16.08 14.05 24.33
CA LYS A 98 16.69 14.50 23.07
C LYS A 98 16.74 13.43 21.97
N ASN A 99 16.60 12.15 22.33
CA ASN A 99 16.69 11.00 21.41
C ASN A 99 15.42 10.11 21.40
N LYS A 100 14.34 10.49 22.09
CA LYS A 100 13.13 9.66 22.18
C LYS A 100 11.89 10.48 21.87
N ILE A 101 11.26 10.13 20.75
CA ILE A 101 9.99 10.71 20.31
C ILE A 101 8.91 9.69 20.52
N ILE A 102 7.82 10.10 21.16
CA ILE A 102 6.60 9.32 21.33
C ILE A 102 5.54 9.85 20.38
N ALA A 103 5.03 8.98 19.51
CA ALA A 103 3.86 9.24 18.69
C ALA A 103 2.64 8.58 19.32
N THR A 104 1.57 9.33 19.52
CA THR A 104 0.32 8.84 20.10
C THR A 104 -0.81 8.94 19.09
N ILE A 105 -1.55 7.85 18.92
CA ILE A 105 -2.79 7.77 18.15
C ILE A 105 -3.90 7.22 19.02
N ARG A 106 -5.11 7.73 18.89
CA ARG A 106 -6.28 7.22 19.58
C ARG A 106 -7.07 6.27 18.68
N ILE A 107 -7.26 5.03 19.15
CA ILE A 107 -8.03 3.99 18.46
C ILE A 107 -9.25 3.68 19.36
N SER A 108 -10.43 4.09 18.93
CA SER A 108 -11.64 4.04 19.77
C SER A 108 -11.40 4.78 21.12
N ASP A 109 -11.46 4.06 22.23
CA ASP A 109 -11.23 4.61 23.57
C ASP A 109 -9.81 4.36 24.11
N GLU A 110 -8.95 3.68 23.35
CA GLU A 110 -7.58 3.38 23.76
C GLU A 110 -6.56 4.31 23.09
N GLU A 111 -5.59 4.77 23.88
CA GLU A 111 -4.42 5.47 23.36
C GLU A 111 -3.29 4.48 23.07
N CYS A 112 -2.78 4.56 21.83
CA CYS A 112 -1.66 3.75 21.39
C CYS A 112 -0.42 4.63 21.26
N HIS A 113 0.68 4.21 21.90
CA HIS A 113 1.94 4.94 21.92
C HIS A 113 3.01 4.18 21.16
N GLY A 114 3.64 4.85 20.18
CA GLY A 114 4.80 4.34 19.45
C GLY A 114 6.05 5.16 19.76
N GLU A 115 7.19 4.51 19.81
CA GLU A 115 8.46 5.11 20.19
C GLU A 115 9.47 5.04 19.04
N GLY A 116 10.33 6.05 18.93
CA GLY A 116 11.40 6.08 17.94
C GLY A 116 12.39 7.23 18.16
N ASP A 117 13.52 7.14 17.48
CA ASP A 117 14.54 8.22 17.43
C ASP A 117 14.14 9.33 16.42
N SER A 118 13.13 9.09 15.63
CA SER A 118 12.54 10.02 14.68
C SER A 118 11.01 9.92 14.67
N GLN A 119 10.33 10.98 14.21
CA GLN A 119 8.87 10.96 14.10
C GLN A 119 8.37 9.83 13.19
N GLU A 120 9.12 9.49 12.14
CA GLU A 120 8.74 8.41 11.22
C GLU A 120 8.81 7.05 11.89
N LYS A 121 9.89 6.76 12.64
CA LYS A 121 10.01 5.50 13.38
C LYS A 121 8.97 5.40 14.48
N ALA A 122 8.73 6.47 15.22
CA ALA A 122 7.70 6.53 16.24
C ALA A 122 6.30 6.28 15.65
N LYS A 123 5.96 6.87 14.50
CA LYS A 123 4.71 6.59 13.78
C LYS A 123 4.60 5.15 13.35
N LYS A 124 5.67 4.58 12.76
CA LYS A 124 5.68 3.19 12.28
C LYS A 124 5.42 2.21 13.42
N ASP A 125 6.10 2.40 14.57
CA ASP A 125 5.87 1.59 15.76
C ASP A 125 4.44 1.76 16.31
N CYS A 126 3.93 3.00 16.32
CA CYS A 126 2.58 3.30 16.74
C CYS A 126 1.53 2.61 15.85
N PHE A 127 1.69 2.64 14.53
CA PHE A 127 0.78 1.94 13.60
C PHE A 127 0.80 0.43 13.80
N ASN A 128 1.97 -0.18 14.04
CA ASN A 128 2.09 -1.61 14.32
C ASN A 128 1.31 -1.99 15.60
N LYS A 129 1.48 -1.22 16.67
CA LYS A 129 0.76 -1.44 17.93
C LYS A 129 -0.74 -1.19 17.78
N ALA A 130 -1.13 -0.12 17.10
CA ALA A 130 -2.53 0.21 16.82
C ALA A 130 -3.24 -0.90 16.03
N TYR A 131 -2.57 -1.46 15.01
CA TYR A 131 -3.13 -2.57 14.24
C TYR A 131 -3.38 -3.81 15.10
N LYS A 132 -2.48 -4.13 16.04
CA LYS A 132 -2.67 -5.24 16.98
C LYS A 132 -3.89 -5.04 17.88
N ILE A 133 -4.19 -3.80 18.32
CA ILE A 133 -5.40 -3.46 19.09
C ILE A 133 -6.63 -3.69 18.21
N ILE A 134 -6.65 -3.15 16.99
CA ILE A 134 -7.76 -3.32 16.03
C ILE A 134 -8.04 -4.80 15.77
N LYS A 135 -6.99 -5.60 15.55
CA LYS A 135 -7.13 -7.04 15.26
C LYS A 135 -7.71 -7.82 16.45
N LYS A 136 -7.33 -7.47 17.67
CA LYS A 136 -7.91 -8.07 18.89
C LYS A 136 -9.39 -7.70 19.09
N GLY A 137 -9.78 -6.47 18.81
CA GLY A 137 -11.18 -6.02 18.94
C GLY A 137 -12.13 -6.66 17.91
N LYS A 138 -11.63 -7.25 16.82
CA LYS A 138 -12.44 -7.99 15.83
C LYS A 138 -12.66 -9.47 16.19
N THR A 139 -12.14 -9.95 17.29
CA THR A 139 -12.22 -11.37 17.71
C THR A 139 -13.36 -11.61 18.72
N LEU A 140 -14.33 -10.70 18.81
CA LEU A 140 -15.56 -10.86 19.60
C LEU A 140 -16.78 -10.90 18.70
#